data_c783244fd0ebc6b2ddb8691f2a51c44e
#
_entry.id   c783244fd0ebc6b2ddb8691f2a51c44e
#
_cell.length_a   1.000
_cell.length_b   1.000
_cell.length_c   1.000
_cell.angle_alpha   90.00
_cell.angle_beta   90.00
_cell.angle_gamma   90.00
#
_symmetry.space_group_name_H-M   'P 1'
#
loop_
_entity.id
_entity.type
_entity.pdbx_description
1 polymer ?
#
loop_
_entity_poly.entity_id
_entity_poly.type
_entity_poly.pdbx_seq_one_letter_code
_entity_poly.pdbx_strand_id
1 'polypeptide(L)'
;MTKYILKRVGYSIVTLFLLVAITFFMMQLLPGDPFTGEKQLPAAQMEALYAKYGLDKPVWQQFFIYIGNVVQGDLGVSLTYNRAVTLMITEAFAISFDVGIRSICFAFVGGVLLGTLAAIKRGKAADTVAMIIALLGVSVPSFVVASVLQYFLGLKLYQATGMRIFAITGWEGFNSHILPVIALGFGSLATISRLMRTSMLDVLGQDYIKTAKAKGLSKSGIIFKHAMRNAIMPVVTVLGPITAGILTGGFVVESVFGIPGLGKYFVQSIQGLDYTMICGTTVFYGAFLIIANLVVDIAYGLIDPRVKLEG
;
A
#
# COMPACT_ATOMS: atom_id res chain seq x y z
N MET A 1 5.49 21.45 18.21
CA MET A 1 4.45 20.86 17.37
C MET A 1 4.18 21.70 16.12
N THR A 2 3.69 22.94 16.22
CA THR A 2 3.33 23.78 15.06
C THR A 2 4.49 23.99 14.08
N LYS A 3 5.68 24.37 14.57
CA LYS A 3 6.88 24.56 13.71
C LYS A 3 7.30 23.29 13.01
N TYR A 4 7.21 22.13 13.66
CA TYR A 4 7.49 20.81 13.06
C TYR A 4 6.51 20.49 11.93
N ILE A 5 5.20 20.66 12.19
CA ILE A 5 4.16 20.40 11.20
C ILE A 5 4.34 21.31 9.97
N LEU A 6 4.59 22.62 10.18
CA LEU A 6 4.83 23.57 9.09
C LEU A 6 6.05 23.19 8.24
N LYS A 7 7.16 22.78 8.88
CA LYS A 7 8.38 22.33 8.19
C LYS A 7 8.10 21.05 7.38
N ARG A 8 7.36 20.10 7.96
CA ARG A 8 6.94 18.87 7.27
C ARG A 8 6.04 19.14 6.07
N VAL A 9 5.04 20.00 6.25
CA VAL A 9 4.15 20.41 5.14
C VAL A 9 4.95 21.11 4.04
N GLY A 10 5.89 21.99 4.40
CA GLY A 10 6.78 22.63 3.42
C GLY A 10 7.60 21.62 2.62
N TYR A 11 8.23 20.64 3.28
CA TYR A 11 8.94 19.57 2.58
C TYR A 11 8.02 18.72 1.72
N SER A 12 6.83 18.42 2.19
CA SER A 12 5.82 17.67 1.44
C SER A 12 5.44 18.37 0.14
N ILE A 13 5.22 19.68 0.18
CA ILE A 13 4.90 20.48 -1.02
C ILE A 13 6.07 20.47 -2.01
N VAL A 14 7.31 20.67 -1.53
CA VAL A 14 8.50 20.64 -2.38
C VAL A 14 8.68 19.25 -3.01
N THR A 15 8.52 18.19 -2.21
CA THR A 15 8.65 16.81 -2.71
C THR A 15 7.59 16.51 -3.77
N LEU A 16 6.34 16.92 -3.53
CA LEU A 16 5.24 16.72 -4.51
C LEU A 16 5.52 17.51 -5.79
N PHE A 17 5.95 18.76 -5.68
CA PHE A 17 6.32 19.59 -6.84
C PHE A 17 7.43 18.92 -7.66
N LEU A 18 8.50 18.46 -7.01
CA LEU A 18 9.60 17.76 -7.68
C LEU A 18 9.15 16.45 -8.33
N LEU A 19 8.30 15.69 -7.67
CA LEU A 19 7.72 14.47 -8.22
C LEU A 19 6.94 14.77 -9.51
N VAL A 20 6.05 15.77 -9.46
CA VAL A 20 5.25 16.21 -10.61
C VAL A 20 6.16 16.67 -11.75
N ALA A 21 7.17 17.49 -11.43
CA ALA A 21 8.11 18.01 -12.43
C ALA A 21 8.89 16.87 -13.10
N ILE A 22 9.50 16.00 -12.30
CA ILE A 22 10.28 14.87 -12.83
C ILE A 22 9.42 13.99 -13.71
N THR A 23 8.23 13.62 -13.23
CA THR A 23 7.31 12.74 -13.99
C THR A 23 6.90 13.39 -15.29
N PHE A 24 6.51 14.68 -15.28
CA PHE A 24 6.10 15.41 -16.47
C PHE A 24 7.21 15.47 -17.51
N PHE A 25 8.42 15.88 -17.11
CA PHE A 25 9.55 16.00 -18.05
C PHE A 25 10.05 14.63 -18.53
N MET A 26 10.00 13.60 -17.69
CA MET A 26 10.33 12.24 -18.14
C MET A 26 9.34 11.72 -19.19
N MET A 27 8.04 12.04 -19.05
CA MET A 27 7.05 11.65 -20.06
C MET A 27 7.32 12.34 -21.41
N GLN A 28 7.79 13.60 -21.40
CA GLN A 28 8.16 14.31 -22.64
C GLN A 28 9.39 13.74 -23.34
N LEU A 29 10.22 12.96 -22.62
CA LEU A 29 11.42 12.33 -23.20
C LEU A 29 11.15 10.94 -23.80
N LEU A 30 9.96 10.36 -23.55
CA LEU A 30 9.61 9.04 -24.10
C LEU A 30 9.45 9.15 -25.63
N PRO A 31 10.04 8.20 -26.39
CA PRO A 31 9.83 8.16 -27.83
C PRO A 31 8.40 7.73 -28.12
N GLY A 32 7.68 8.53 -28.88
CA GLY A 32 6.32 8.26 -29.32
C GLY A 32 5.40 9.46 -29.14
N ASP A 33 4.45 9.62 -30.04
CA ASP A 33 3.38 10.59 -29.87
C ASP A 33 2.23 9.89 -29.10
N PRO A 34 1.81 10.42 -27.95
CA PRO A 34 0.73 9.85 -27.15
C PRO A 34 -0.59 9.71 -27.94
N PHE A 35 -0.71 10.41 -29.06
CA PHE A 35 -1.90 10.47 -29.90
C PHE A 35 -1.85 9.51 -31.11
N THR A 36 -0.75 8.82 -31.35
CA THR A 36 -0.60 7.85 -32.46
C THR A 36 -1.07 6.43 -32.13
N GLY A 37 -1.70 6.21 -30.96
CA GLY A 37 -2.27 4.92 -30.56
C GLY A 37 -3.45 4.50 -31.44
N GLU A 38 -3.83 3.21 -31.38
CA GLU A 38 -4.85 2.55 -32.22
C GLU A 38 -6.25 3.21 -32.21
N LYS A 39 -6.53 4.10 -31.28
CA LYS A 39 -7.78 4.87 -31.23
C LYS A 39 -7.50 6.36 -31.37
N GLN A 40 -7.39 6.81 -32.60
CA GLN A 40 -7.36 8.23 -32.90
C GLN A 40 -8.69 8.88 -32.51
N LEU A 41 -8.63 9.85 -31.60
CA LEU A 41 -9.76 10.71 -31.31
C LEU A 41 -10.16 11.50 -32.56
N PRO A 42 -11.45 11.82 -32.78
CA PRO A 42 -11.86 12.69 -33.85
C PRO A 42 -11.07 14.03 -33.85
N ALA A 43 -10.67 14.50 -35.03
CA ALA A 43 -9.81 15.68 -35.18
C ALA A 43 -10.27 16.90 -34.37
N ALA A 44 -11.59 17.16 -34.32
CA ALA A 44 -12.16 18.26 -33.56
C ALA A 44 -11.98 18.09 -32.02
N GLN A 45 -12.02 16.84 -31.51
CA GLN A 45 -11.77 16.58 -30.10
C GLN A 45 -10.29 16.70 -29.76
N MET A 46 -9.42 16.29 -30.65
CA MET A 46 -7.97 16.46 -30.53
C MET A 46 -7.61 17.93 -30.46
N GLU A 47 -8.11 18.76 -31.39
CA GLU A 47 -7.85 20.21 -31.41
C GLU A 47 -8.32 20.90 -30.12
N ALA A 48 -9.49 20.51 -29.59
CA ALA A 48 -10.00 21.02 -28.31
C ALA A 48 -9.12 20.60 -27.13
N LEU A 49 -8.56 19.38 -27.14
CA LEU A 49 -7.62 18.90 -26.12
C LEU A 49 -6.28 19.64 -26.21
N TYR A 50 -5.73 19.82 -27.42
CA TYR A 50 -4.51 20.61 -27.65
C TYR A 50 -4.67 22.03 -27.12
N ALA A 51 -5.79 22.69 -27.44
CA ALA A 51 -6.08 24.04 -26.96
C ALA A 51 -6.26 24.08 -25.43
N LYS A 52 -7.01 23.12 -24.85
CA LYS A 52 -7.29 23.07 -23.41
C LYS A 52 -6.04 22.84 -22.59
N TYR A 53 -5.16 21.93 -23.00
CA TYR A 53 -3.96 21.57 -22.25
C TYR A 53 -2.71 22.27 -22.73
N GLY A 54 -2.81 23.11 -23.76
CA GLY A 54 -1.73 23.92 -24.30
C GLY A 54 -0.61 23.07 -24.90
N LEU A 55 -0.95 21.93 -25.49
CA LEU A 55 0.01 20.99 -26.07
C LEU A 55 0.73 21.55 -27.31
N ASP A 56 0.20 22.63 -27.89
CA ASP A 56 0.79 23.44 -28.95
C ASP A 56 1.89 24.39 -28.45
N LYS A 57 2.02 24.55 -27.12
CA LYS A 57 2.94 25.50 -26.48
C LYS A 57 4.30 24.85 -26.16
N PRO A 58 5.35 25.69 -25.90
CA PRO A 58 6.62 25.18 -25.39
C PRO A 58 6.46 24.35 -24.12
N VAL A 59 7.24 23.28 -23.96
CA VAL A 59 7.13 22.28 -22.87
C VAL A 59 7.08 22.92 -21.48
N TRP A 60 7.85 23.99 -21.24
CA TRP A 60 7.81 24.69 -19.94
C TRP A 60 6.46 25.38 -19.67
N GLN A 61 5.78 25.90 -20.72
CA GLN A 61 4.44 26.45 -20.56
C GLN A 61 3.40 25.35 -20.32
N GLN A 62 3.50 24.23 -21.02
CA GLN A 62 2.66 23.05 -20.78
C GLN A 62 2.77 22.60 -19.32
N PHE A 63 3.99 22.58 -18.76
CA PHE A 63 4.21 22.23 -17.37
C PHE A 63 3.46 23.13 -16.38
N PHE A 64 3.52 24.46 -16.56
CA PHE A 64 2.79 25.35 -15.67
C PHE A 64 1.27 25.27 -15.84
N ILE A 65 0.78 25.05 -17.07
CA ILE A 65 -0.64 24.79 -17.32
C ILE A 65 -1.05 23.50 -16.60
N TYR A 66 -0.24 22.44 -16.73
CA TYR A 66 -0.51 21.16 -16.05
C TYR A 66 -0.57 21.32 -14.52
N ILE A 67 0.39 22.02 -13.91
CA ILE A 67 0.34 22.31 -12.46
C ILE A 67 -0.93 23.10 -12.09
N GLY A 68 -1.28 24.12 -12.87
CA GLY A 68 -2.49 24.89 -12.66
C GLY A 68 -3.77 24.03 -12.66
N ASN A 69 -3.86 23.08 -13.58
CA ASN A 69 -4.95 22.12 -13.67
C ASN A 69 -4.93 21.14 -12.49
N VAL A 70 -3.77 20.59 -12.13
CA VAL A 70 -3.60 19.70 -10.98
C VAL A 70 -4.07 20.35 -9.67
N VAL A 71 -3.71 21.60 -9.44
CA VAL A 71 -4.15 22.35 -8.24
C VAL A 71 -5.68 22.54 -8.21
N GLN A 72 -6.33 22.58 -9.36
CA GLN A 72 -7.78 22.63 -9.49
C GLN A 72 -8.46 21.24 -9.46
N GLY A 73 -7.68 20.17 -9.33
CA GLY A 73 -8.17 18.79 -9.34
C GLY A 73 -8.45 18.20 -10.72
N ASP A 74 -8.08 18.91 -11.80
CA ASP A 74 -8.13 18.39 -13.17
C ASP A 74 -6.80 17.72 -13.52
N LEU A 75 -6.81 16.39 -13.50
CA LEU A 75 -5.66 15.55 -13.88
C LEU A 75 -5.62 15.24 -15.39
N GLY A 76 -6.54 15.81 -16.15
CA GLY A 76 -6.64 15.62 -17.58
C GLY A 76 -7.58 14.49 -18.00
N VAL A 77 -7.52 14.15 -19.29
CA VAL A 77 -8.31 13.07 -19.90
C VAL A 77 -7.36 11.97 -20.35
N SER A 78 -7.65 10.74 -19.98
CA SER A 78 -6.93 9.55 -20.44
C SER A 78 -7.06 9.40 -21.96
N LEU A 79 -5.96 9.23 -22.64
CA LEU A 79 -5.90 9.07 -24.09
C LEU A 79 -6.38 7.69 -24.52
N THR A 80 -6.12 6.67 -23.70
CA THR A 80 -6.54 5.29 -23.97
C THR A 80 -8.04 5.07 -23.72
N TYR A 81 -8.56 5.63 -22.62
CA TYR A 81 -9.93 5.37 -22.18
C TYR A 81 -10.92 6.48 -22.53
N ASN A 82 -10.44 7.64 -23.01
CA ASN A 82 -11.26 8.83 -23.31
C ASN A 82 -12.18 9.23 -22.15
N ARG A 83 -11.65 9.16 -20.92
CA ARG A 83 -12.36 9.49 -19.67
C ARG A 83 -11.49 10.40 -18.79
N ALA A 84 -12.13 11.23 -17.98
CA ALA A 84 -11.41 12.07 -17.03
C ALA A 84 -10.58 11.20 -16.06
N VAL A 85 -9.28 11.50 -15.96
CA VAL A 85 -8.32 10.75 -15.11
C VAL A 85 -8.72 10.83 -13.64
N THR A 86 -9.16 12.00 -13.17
CA THR A 86 -9.63 12.19 -11.78
C THR A 86 -10.79 11.25 -11.44
N LEU A 87 -11.75 11.07 -12.34
CA LEU A 87 -12.90 10.17 -12.14
C LEU A 87 -12.42 8.71 -12.09
N MET A 88 -11.56 8.30 -13.02
CA MET A 88 -11.00 6.93 -13.05
C MET A 88 -10.20 6.61 -11.79
N ILE A 89 -9.41 7.56 -11.31
CA ILE A 89 -8.64 7.41 -10.07
C ILE A 89 -9.57 7.25 -8.87
N THR A 90 -10.59 8.08 -8.73
CA THR A 90 -11.50 8.03 -7.57
C THR A 90 -12.30 6.73 -7.51
N GLU A 91 -12.78 6.23 -8.66
CA GLU A 91 -13.49 4.95 -8.75
C GLU A 91 -12.58 3.77 -8.39
N ALA A 92 -11.39 3.73 -8.97
CA ALA A 92 -10.45 2.63 -8.76
C ALA A 92 -9.77 2.66 -7.38
N PHE A 93 -9.53 3.86 -6.83
CA PHE A 93 -8.91 4.01 -5.52
C PHE A 93 -9.75 3.40 -4.40
N ALA A 94 -11.07 3.50 -4.47
CA ALA A 94 -11.95 2.88 -3.47
C ALA A 94 -11.70 1.36 -3.36
N ILE A 95 -11.46 0.70 -4.51
CA ILE A 95 -11.19 -0.73 -4.56
C ILE A 95 -9.78 -1.04 -4.03
N SER A 96 -8.76 -0.31 -4.48
CA SER A 96 -7.38 -0.48 -3.98
C SER A 96 -7.28 -0.22 -2.48
N PHE A 97 -8.02 0.77 -1.98
CA PHE A 97 -8.09 1.09 -0.56
C PHE A 97 -8.74 -0.04 0.26
N ASP A 98 -9.83 -0.64 -0.24
CA ASP A 98 -10.50 -1.78 0.40
C ASP A 98 -9.57 -3.00 0.48
N VAL A 99 -8.88 -3.34 -0.63
CA VAL A 99 -7.84 -4.40 -0.63
C VAL A 99 -6.76 -4.09 0.41
N GLY A 100 -6.25 -2.86 0.41
CA GLY A 100 -5.18 -2.42 1.30
C GLY A 100 -5.57 -2.53 2.77
N ILE A 101 -6.73 -2.00 3.16
CA ILE A 101 -7.22 -2.04 4.57
C ILE A 101 -7.40 -3.48 5.05
N ARG A 102 -8.01 -4.35 4.23
CA ARG A 102 -8.15 -5.77 4.58
C ARG A 102 -6.79 -6.45 4.74
N SER A 103 -5.81 -6.12 3.89
CA SER A 103 -4.45 -6.66 3.98
C SER A 103 -3.72 -6.18 5.23
N ILE A 104 -3.91 -4.93 5.65
CA ILE A 104 -3.38 -4.39 6.89
C ILE A 104 -4.00 -5.09 8.10
N CYS A 105 -5.32 -5.26 8.13
CA CYS A 105 -6.02 -5.98 9.18
C CYS A 105 -5.53 -7.43 9.29
N PHE A 106 -5.41 -8.14 8.17
CA PHE A 106 -4.86 -9.49 8.10
C PHE A 106 -3.42 -9.53 8.64
N ALA A 107 -2.55 -8.63 8.18
CA ALA A 107 -1.17 -8.57 8.57
C ALA A 107 -1.00 -8.26 10.07
N PHE A 108 -1.77 -7.32 10.59
CA PHE A 108 -1.72 -6.92 12.00
C PHE A 108 -2.21 -8.04 12.90
N VAL A 109 -3.44 -8.51 12.70
CA VAL A 109 -4.03 -9.54 13.54
C VAL A 109 -3.22 -10.84 13.45
N GLY A 110 -2.96 -11.30 12.22
CA GLY A 110 -2.19 -12.53 11.98
C GLY A 110 -0.76 -12.43 12.53
N GLY A 111 -0.08 -11.31 12.29
CA GLY A 111 1.29 -11.09 12.76
C GLY A 111 1.40 -11.03 14.27
N VAL A 112 0.50 -10.31 14.94
CA VAL A 112 0.46 -10.25 16.42
C VAL A 112 0.18 -11.62 17.02
N LEU A 113 -0.79 -12.36 16.49
CA LEU A 113 -1.12 -13.70 17.00
C LEU A 113 0.04 -14.68 16.77
N LEU A 114 0.59 -14.71 15.56
CA LEU A 114 1.69 -15.61 15.19
C LEU A 114 2.96 -15.30 16.00
N GLY A 115 3.32 -14.03 16.14
CA GLY A 115 4.48 -13.60 16.93
C GLY A 115 4.34 -13.90 18.42
N THR A 116 3.13 -13.67 18.97
CA THR A 116 2.81 -14.03 20.37
C THR A 116 2.91 -15.53 20.60
N LEU A 117 2.34 -16.34 19.70
CA LEU A 117 2.43 -17.81 19.76
C LEU A 117 3.89 -18.28 19.70
N ALA A 118 4.68 -17.73 18.79
CA ALA A 118 6.10 -18.04 18.68
C ALA A 118 6.86 -17.73 19.97
N ALA A 119 6.60 -16.57 20.59
CA ALA A 119 7.26 -16.19 21.86
C ALA A 119 6.87 -17.13 23.03
N ILE A 120 5.59 -17.47 23.17
CA ILE A 120 5.08 -18.38 24.22
C ILE A 120 5.65 -19.80 24.03
N LYS A 121 5.85 -20.23 22.79
CA LYS A 121 6.36 -21.54 22.42
C LYS A 121 7.85 -21.51 22.04
N ARG A 122 8.60 -20.56 22.58
CA ARG A 122 10.03 -20.37 22.30
C ARG A 122 10.80 -21.70 22.34
N GLY A 123 11.57 -21.96 21.28
CA GLY A 123 12.39 -23.18 21.13
C GLY A 123 11.61 -24.45 20.79
N LYS A 124 10.30 -24.38 20.56
CA LYS A 124 9.45 -25.52 20.14
C LYS A 124 9.12 -25.40 18.63
N ALA A 125 8.61 -26.49 18.06
CA ALA A 125 8.24 -26.55 16.64
C ALA A 125 7.35 -25.38 16.18
N ALA A 126 6.41 -24.94 17.00
CA ALA A 126 5.54 -23.80 16.68
C ALA A 126 6.31 -22.48 16.51
N ASP A 127 7.39 -22.27 17.30
CA ASP A 127 8.28 -21.12 17.15
C ASP A 127 9.05 -21.21 15.84
N THR A 128 9.64 -22.38 15.56
CA THR A 128 10.40 -22.61 14.32
C THR A 128 9.52 -22.42 13.08
N VAL A 129 8.32 -23.00 13.06
CA VAL A 129 7.38 -22.85 11.93
C VAL A 129 6.97 -21.38 11.74
N ALA A 130 6.63 -20.67 12.82
CA ALA A 130 6.30 -19.26 12.74
C ALA A 130 7.45 -18.42 12.17
N MET A 131 8.69 -18.71 12.55
CA MET A 131 9.86 -18.00 12.04
C MET A 131 10.20 -18.37 10.60
N ILE A 132 9.94 -19.60 10.15
CA ILE A 132 10.05 -19.98 8.73
C ILE A 132 9.02 -19.20 7.90
N ILE A 133 7.75 -19.18 8.34
CA ILE A 133 6.70 -18.39 7.68
C ILE A 133 7.10 -16.91 7.59
N ALA A 134 7.62 -16.36 8.69
CA ALA A 134 8.08 -14.98 8.73
C ALA A 134 9.31 -14.74 7.82
N LEU A 135 10.22 -15.68 7.71
CA LEU A 135 11.36 -15.60 6.80
C LEU A 135 10.89 -15.59 5.33
N LEU A 136 10.00 -16.51 4.97
CA LEU A 136 9.43 -16.58 3.62
C LEU A 136 8.67 -15.29 3.26
N GLY A 137 7.88 -14.77 4.19
CA GLY A 137 7.08 -13.56 3.94
C GLY A 137 7.91 -12.29 3.69
N VAL A 138 9.11 -12.21 4.29
CA VAL A 138 10.02 -11.07 4.03
C VAL A 138 10.88 -11.30 2.79
N SER A 139 11.20 -12.56 2.46
CA SER A 139 12.13 -12.88 1.38
C SER A 139 11.44 -13.02 0.02
N VAL A 140 10.16 -13.41 -0.02
CA VAL A 140 9.42 -13.64 -1.26
C VAL A 140 8.64 -12.39 -1.66
N PRO A 141 8.83 -11.86 -2.88
CA PRO A 141 8.04 -10.73 -3.38
C PRO A 141 6.54 -11.04 -3.39
N SER A 142 5.71 -10.05 -3.05
CA SER A 142 4.25 -10.21 -2.92
C SER A 142 3.58 -10.75 -4.21
N PHE A 143 4.07 -10.37 -5.39
CA PHE A 143 3.52 -10.86 -6.66
C PHE A 143 3.82 -12.34 -6.91
N VAL A 144 4.95 -12.85 -6.42
CA VAL A 144 5.26 -14.29 -6.48
C VAL A 144 4.32 -15.04 -5.55
N VAL A 145 4.11 -14.54 -4.32
CA VAL A 145 3.10 -15.09 -3.40
C VAL A 145 1.72 -15.08 -4.06
N ALA A 146 1.33 -13.96 -4.69
CA ALA A 146 0.06 -13.82 -5.40
C ALA A 146 -0.11 -14.88 -6.49
N SER A 147 0.89 -15.04 -7.36
CA SER A 147 0.86 -16.02 -8.46
C SER A 147 0.80 -17.46 -7.96
N VAL A 148 1.56 -17.79 -6.90
CA VAL A 148 1.56 -19.13 -6.27
C VAL A 148 0.19 -19.42 -5.66
N LEU A 149 -0.37 -18.48 -4.89
CA LEU A 149 -1.70 -18.65 -4.28
C LEU A 149 -2.79 -18.77 -5.36
N GLN A 150 -2.76 -17.94 -6.39
CA GLN A 150 -3.70 -17.97 -7.51
C GLN A 150 -3.65 -19.33 -8.24
N TYR A 151 -2.45 -19.82 -8.52
CA TYR A 151 -2.27 -21.07 -9.22
C TYR A 151 -2.71 -22.28 -8.38
N PHE A 152 -2.21 -22.41 -7.14
CA PHE A 152 -2.49 -23.62 -6.34
C PHE A 152 -3.88 -23.57 -5.70
N LEU A 153 -4.26 -22.47 -5.05
CA LEU A 153 -5.53 -22.38 -4.33
C LEU A 153 -6.67 -21.88 -5.21
N GLY A 154 -6.41 -21.01 -6.18
CA GLY A 154 -7.43 -20.58 -7.13
C GLY A 154 -7.71 -21.65 -8.21
N LEU A 155 -6.69 -22.02 -9.00
CA LEU A 155 -6.86 -22.87 -10.17
C LEU A 155 -6.81 -24.36 -9.84
N LYS A 156 -5.71 -24.85 -9.22
CA LYS A 156 -5.52 -26.30 -8.99
C LYS A 156 -6.54 -26.89 -8.03
N LEU A 157 -6.86 -26.17 -6.95
CA LEU A 157 -7.88 -26.61 -6.01
C LEU A 157 -9.26 -26.67 -6.67
N TYR A 158 -9.61 -25.69 -7.50
CA TYR A 158 -10.83 -25.71 -8.30
C TYR A 158 -10.88 -26.91 -9.25
N GLN A 159 -9.78 -27.18 -9.97
CA GLN A 159 -9.69 -28.35 -10.87
C GLN A 159 -9.85 -29.69 -10.14
N ALA A 160 -9.34 -29.78 -8.91
CA ALA A 160 -9.39 -31.00 -8.09
C ALA A 160 -10.76 -31.22 -7.42
N THR A 161 -11.45 -30.16 -6.99
CA THR A 161 -12.67 -30.27 -6.17
C THR A 161 -13.94 -29.90 -6.93
N GLY A 162 -13.85 -29.21 -8.07
CA GLY A 162 -14.99 -28.63 -8.79
C GLY A 162 -15.62 -27.42 -8.07
N MET A 163 -15.12 -27.04 -6.88
CA MET A 163 -15.67 -25.96 -6.07
C MET A 163 -14.84 -24.69 -6.19
N ARG A 164 -15.47 -23.55 -6.45
CA ARG A 164 -14.84 -22.22 -6.41
C ARG A 164 -14.72 -21.72 -4.97
N ILE A 165 -13.85 -22.35 -4.17
CA ILE A 165 -13.56 -21.91 -2.80
C ILE A 165 -12.87 -20.55 -2.81
N PHE A 166 -11.92 -20.36 -3.72
CA PHE A 166 -11.23 -19.08 -3.96
C PHE A 166 -11.45 -18.67 -5.41
N ALA A 167 -11.69 -17.38 -5.64
CA ALA A 167 -11.74 -16.86 -6.99
C ALA A 167 -10.32 -16.78 -7.59
N ILE A 168 -10.22 -17.08 -8.89
CA ILE A 168 -8.94 -16.99 -9.62
C ILE A 168 -8.64 -15.52 -9.93
N THR A 169 -9.67 -14.76 -10.33
CA THR A 169 -9.56 -13.34 -10.70
C THR A 169 -10.82 -12.58 -10.30
N GLY A 170 -10.72 -11.25 -10.28
CA GLY A 170 -11.84 -10.35 -10.01
C GLY A 170 -11.90 -9.87 -8.56
N TRP A 171 -12.89 -9.04 -8.25
CA TRP A 171 -13.12 -8.44 -6.92
C TRP A 171 -14.60 -8.51 -6.52
N GLU A 172 -15.30 -9.55 -6.95
CA GLU A 172 -16.72 -9.74 -6.67
C GLU A 172 -16.93 -10.90 -5.71
N GLY A 173 -17.56 -10.62 -4.57
CA GLY A 173 -17.86 -11.61 -3.55
C GLY A 173 -16.67 -11.93 -2.63
N PHE A 174 -17.00 -12.50 -1.46
CA PHE A 174 -16.04 -12.73 -0.37
C PHE A 174 -14.84 -13.61 -0.77
N ASN A 175 -15.08 -14.63 -1.61
CA ASN A 175 -14.04 -15.58 -2.04
C ASN A 175 -12.97 -14.97 -2.96
N SER A 176 -13.27 -13.82 -3.61
CA SER A 176 -12.28 -13.10 -4.43
C SER A 176 -11.35 -12.22 -3.59
N HIS A 177 -11.71 -11.92 -2.35
CA HIS A 177 -10.94 -11.05 -1.47
C HIS A 177 -9.79 -11.78 -0.76
N ILE A 178 -9.92 -13.09 -0.53
CA ILE A 178 -9.03 -13.82 0.39
C ILE A 178 -7.60 -13.89 -0.12
N LEU A 179 -7.39 -14.37 -1.35
CA LEU A 179 -6.05 -14.58 -1.89
C LEU A 179 -5.27 -13.27 -2.12
N PRO A 180 -5.87 -12.21 -2.70
CA PRO A 180 -5.19 -10.91 -2.82
C PRO A 180 -4.80 -10.31 -1.47
N VAL A 181 -5.69 -10.37 -0.49
CA VAL A 181 -5.46 -9.86 0.88
C VAL A 181 -4.29 -10.58 1.55
N ILE A 182 -4.24 -11.92 1.44
CA ILE A 182 -3.13 -12.71 1.97
C ILE A 182 -1.84 -12.35 1.23
N ALA A 183 -1.84 -12.32 -0.09
CA ALA A 183 -0.65 -12.05 -0.89
C ALA A 183 -0.04 -10.67 -0.58
N LEU A 184 -0.88 -9.64 -0.52
CA LEU A 184 -0.44 -8.27 -0.24
C LEU A 184 0.00 -8.09 1.23
N GLY A 185 -0.72 -8.71 2.18
CA GLY A 185 -0.44 -8.59 3.60
C GLY A 185 0.68 -9.51 4.13
N PHE A 186 1.13 -10.51 3.35
CA PHE A 186 2.03 -11.57 3.84
C PHE A 186 3.39 -11.06 4.34
N GLY A 187 4.03 -10.17 3.59
CA GLY A 187 5.30 -9.57 3.99
C GLY A 187 5.20 -8.73 5.26
N SER A 188 4.11 -8.00 5.39
CA SER A 188 3.82 -7.18 6.57
C SER A 188 3.47 -8.04 7.79
N LEU A 189 2.68 -9.10 7.61
CA LEU A 189 2.42 -10.12 8.64
C LEU A 189 3.74 -10.71 9.17
N ALA A 190 4.64 -11.05 8.27
CA ALA A 190 5.95 -11.60 8.61
C ALA A 190 6.80 -10.62 9.45
N THR A 191 6.82 -9.36 9.05
CA THR A 191 7.54 -8.28 9.77
C THR A 191 6.95 -8.07 11.16
N ILE A 192 5.62 -7.95 11.27
CA ILE A 192 4.90 -7.78 12.52
C ILE A 192 5.11 -8.99 13.43
N SER A 193 5.05 -10.21 12.89
CA SER A 193 5.24 -11.44 13.66
C SER A 193 6.62 -11.51 14.30
N ARG A 194 7.69 -11.19 13.56
CA ARG A 194 9.05 -11.16 14.12
C ARG A 194 9.22 -10.10 15.19
N LEU A 195 8.70 -8.90 14.95
CA LEU A 195 8.79 -7.81 15.89
C LEU A 195 8.03 -8.11 17.18
N MET A 196 6.80 -8.63 17.05
CA MET A 196 5.96 -9.03 18.18
C MET A 196 6.62 -10.16 18.99
N ARG A 197 7.21 -11.16 18.32
CA ARG A 197 7.95 -12.24 19.00
C ARG A 197 9.10 -11.70 19.84
N THR A 198 9.94 -10.86 19.26
CA THR A 198 11.10 -10.29 19.97
C THR A 198 10.64 -9.46 21.16
N SER A 199 9.72 -8.56 20.95
CA SER A 199 9.17 -7.69 22.01
C SER A 199 8.48 -8.49 23.13
N MET A 200 7.75 -9.55 22.79
CA MET A 200 7.15 -10.45 23.79
C MET A 200 8.20 -11.18 24.63
N LEU A 201 9.30 -11.63 24.02
CA LEU A 201 10.38 -12.29 24.75
C LEU A 201 11.06 -11.34 25.72
N ASP A 202 11.31 -10.10 25.30
CA ASP A 202 11.90 -9.06 26.15
C ASP A 202 11.00 -8.74 27.34
N VAL A 203 9.72 -8.56 27.07
CA VAL A 203 8.70 -8.24 28.11
C VAL A 203 8.52 -9.39 29.09
N LEU A 204 8.46 -10.64 28.61
CA LEU A 204 8.29 -11.82 29.46
C LEU A 204 9.48 -12.05 30.41
N GLY A 205 10.65 -11.47 30.12
CA GLY A 205 11.85 -11.47 30.98
C GLY A 205 11.82 -10.45 32.11
N GLN A 206 10.93 -9.44 32.10
CA GLN A 206 10.91 -8.32 33.03
C GLN A 206 10.47 -8.70 34.44
N ASP A 207 10.92 -7.95 35.44
CA ASP A 207 10.66 -8.24 36.86
C ASP A 207 9.18 -8.09 37.25
N TYR A 208 8.45 -7.17 36.64
CA TYR A 208 7.02 -7.05 36.92
C TYR A 208 6.20 -8.28 36.44
N ILE A 209 6.69 -9.01 35.45
CA ILE A 209 6.10 -10.30 35.03
C ILE A 209 6.42 -11.38 36.04
N LYS A 210 7.63 -11.38 36.63
CA LYS A 210 7.98 -12.29 37.73
C LYS A 210 7.09 -12.03 38.95
N THR A 211 6.87 -10.75 39.29
CA THR A 211 5.96 -10.35 40.36
C THR A 211 4.52 -10.80 40.09
N ALA A 212 4.02 -10.66 38.86
CA ALA A 212 2.69 -11.12 38.48
C ALA A 212 2.54 -12.65 38.64
N LYS A 213 3.59 -13.40 38.29
CA LYS A 213 3.64 -14.88 38.53
C LYS A 213 3.63 -15.22 40.02
N ALA A 214 4.43 -14.51 40.82
CA ALA A 214 4.48 -14.72 42.28
C ALA A 214 3.12 -14.42 42.96
N LYS A 215 2.34 -13.46 42.43
CA LYS A 215 0.98 -13.18 42.89
C LYS A 215 -0.08 -14.21 42.44
N GLY A 216 0.32 -15.30 41.77
CA GLY A 216 -0.58 -16.37 41.37
C GLY A 216 -1.47 -16.05 40.16
N LEU A 217 -1.15 -15.03 39.34
CA LEU A 217 -1.95 -14.76 38.15
C LEU A 217 -1.86 -15.93 37.14
N SER A 218 -2.98 -16.19 36.45
CA SER A 218 -3.03 -17.22 35.42
C SER A 218 -2.10 -16.89 34.24
N LYS A 219 -1.59 -17.92 33.55
CA LYS A 219 -0.72 -17.76 32.38
C LYS A 219 -1.36 -16.87 31.29
N SER A 220 -2.64 -17.06 31.02
CA SER A 220 -3.39 -16.25 30.04
C SER A 220 -3.50 -14.80 30.50
N GLY A 221 -3.78 -14.54 31.76
CA GLY A 221 -3.81 -13.20 32.34
C GLY A 221 -2.47 -12.47 32.21
N ILE A 222 -1.36 -13.16 32.50
CA ILE A 222 0.00 -12.62 32.31
C ILE A 222 0.26 -12.27 30.84
N ILE A 223 -0.08 -13.17 29.92
CA ILE A 223 0.17 -12.97 28.48
C ILE A 223 -0.66 -11.80 27.93
N PHE A 224 -2.00 -11.88 28.05
CA PHE A 224 -2.89 -10.95 27.36
C PHE A 224 -3.02 -9.60 28.09
N LYS A 225 -3.02 -9.58 29.43
CA LYS A 225 -3.25 -8.35 30.19
C LYS A 225 -1.95 -7.61 30.53
N HIS A 226 -0.84 -8.31 30.75
CA HIS A 226 0.40 -7.71 31.20
C HIS A 226 1.48 -7.69 30.12
N ALA A 227 1.74 -8.81 29.43
CA ALA A 227 2.84 -8.88 28.48
C ALA A 227 2.46 -8.24 27.13
N MET A 228 1.34 -8.63 26.52
CA MET A 228 0.94 -8.16 25.19
C MET A 228 0.75 -6.64 25.15
N ARG A 229 0.19 -6.05 26.19
CA ARG A 229 -0.04 -4.60 26.27
C ARG A 229 1.25 -3.78 26.10
N ASN A 230 2.36 -4.28 26.63
CA ASN A 230 3.64 -3.60 26.52
C ASN A 230 4.41 -4.04 25.25
N ALA A 231 4.30 -5.32 24.90
CA ALA A 231 4.99 -5.88 23.74
C ALA A 231 4.46 -5.38 22.40
N ILE A 232 3.21 -4.90 22.34
CA ILE A 232 2.60 -4.42 21.10
C ILE A 232 3.11 -3.01 20.68
N MET A 233 3.70 -2.25 21.60
CA MET A 233 4.12 -0.86 21.32
C MET A 233 5.06 -0.73 20.11
N PRO A 234 6.13 -1.53 19.97
CA PRO A 234 6.97 -1.47 18.76
C PRO A 234 6.22 -1.85 17.48
N VAL A 235 5.22 -2.73 17.58
CA VAL A 235 4.38 -3.11 16.43
C VAL A 235 3.51 -1.94 16.00
N VAL A 236 2.85 -1.26 16.94
CA VAL A 236 2.05 -0.05 16.65
C VAL A 236 2.91 1.02 15.98
N THR A 237 4.14 1.15 16.42
CA THR A 237 5.15 2.04 15.88
C THR A 237 5.39 1.84 14.38
N VAL A 238 5.53 0.59 13.90
CA VAL A 238 5.79 0.31 12.49
C VAL A 238 4.51 0.21 11.65
N LEU A 239 3.32 0.21 12.25
CA LEU A 239 2.06 0.13 11.50
C LEU A 239 1.89 1.27 10.49
N GLY A 240 2.33 2.46 10.85
CA GLY A 240 2.21 3.61 9.97
C GLY A 240 2.92 3.44 8.64
N PRO A 241 4.25 3.27 8.63
CA PRO A 241 5.00 2.97 7.41
C PRO A 241 4.49 1.74 6.65
N ILE A 242 4.08 0.68 7.35
CA ILE A 242 3.49 -0.51 6.74
C ILE A 242 2.18 -0.17 6.03
N THR A 243 1.31 0.60 6.67
CA THR A 243 0.02 1.03 6.10
C THR A 243 0.24 1.85 4.83
N ALA A 244 1.12 2.85 4.89
CA ALA A 244 1.46 3.64 3.71
C ALA A 244 1.99 2.76 2.57
N GLY A 245 2.90 1.82 2.87
CA GLY A 245 3.48 0.90 1.88
C GLY A 245 2.44 -0.04 1.26
N ILE A 246 1.51 -0.60 2.03
CA ILE A 246 0.46 -1.49 1.52
C ILE A 246 -0.53 -0.71 0.64
N LEU A 247 -0.96 0.47 1.09
CA LEU A 247 -1.96 1.27 0.37
C LEU A 247 -1.43 1.85 -0.95
N THR A 248 -0.10 1.95 -1.11
CA THR A 248 0.55 2.44 -2.33
C THR A 248 1.22 1.34 -3.16
N GLY A 249 1.42 0.13 -2.62
CA GLY A 249 2.24 -0.91 -3.23
C GLY A 249 1.48 -2.10 -3.84
N GLY A 250 0.14 -2.07 -3.90
CA GLY A 250 -0.69 -3.20 -4.35
C GLY A 250 -0.73 -3.49 -5.84
N PHE A 251 -0.12 -2.66 -6.70
CA PHE A 251 -0.33 -2.65 -8.16
C PHE A 251 -0.14 -4.00 -8.83
N VAL A 252 0.97 -4.67 -8.54
CA VAL A 252 1.28 -5.94 -9.20
C VAL A 252 0.36 -7.05 -8.70
N VAL A 253 0.01 -7.06 -7.41
CA VAL A 253 -0.96 -8.01 -6.85
C VAL A 253 -2.35 -7.78 -7.44
N GLU A 254 -2.80 -6.52 -7.54
CA GLU A 254 -4.06 -6.18 -8.20
C GLU A 254 -4.09 -6.66 -9.66
N SER A 255 -2.98 -6.47 -10.39
CA SER A 255 -2.85 -6.93 -11.77
C SER A 255 -2.90 -8.46 -11.90
N VAL A 256 -2.21 -9.20 -11.00
CA VAL A 256 -2.22 -10.67 -10.98
C VAL A 256 -3.64 -11.22 -10.78
N PHE A 257 -4.40 -10.63 -9.86
CA PHE A 257 -5.77 -11.06 -9.58
C PHE A 257 -6.84 -10.39 -10.47
N GLY A 258 -6.44 -9.53 -11.41
CA GLY A 258 -7.39 -8.81 -12.27
C GLY A 258 -8.35 -7.90 -11.51
N ILE A 259 -7.92 -7.33 -10.39
CA ILE A 259 -8.71 -6.43 -9.55
C ILE A 259 -8.82 -5.08 -10.28
N PRO A 260 -10.03 -4.49 -10.43
CA PRO A 260 -10.21 -3.22 -11.12
C PRO A 260 -9.82 -2.02 -10.23
N GLY A 261 -8.65 -2.10 -9.60
CA GLY A 261 -8.05 -1.06 -8.78
C GLY A 261 -7.12 -0.14 -9.56
N LEU A 262 -6.50 0.81 -8.87
CA LEU A 262 -5.56 1.77 -9.45
C LEU A 262 -4.35 1.12 -10.11
N GLY A 263 -3.89 -0.02 -9.56
CA GLY A 263 -2.74 -0.73 -10.10
C GLY A 263 -2.93 -1.19 -11.53
N LYS A 264 -4.13 -1.62 -11.90
CA LYS A 264 -4.48 -1.98 -13.27
C LYS A 264 -4.27 -0.79 -14.22
N TYR A 265 -4.82 0.37 -13.86
CA TYR A 265 -4.71 1.56 -14.71
C TYR A 265 -3.28 2.07 -14.79
N PHE A 266 -2.53 2.02 -13.69
CA PHE A 266 -1.12 2.42 -13.67
C PHE A 266 -0.27 1.55 -14.61
N VAL A 267 -0.39 0.22 -14.53
CA VAL A 267 0.36 -0.70 -15.38
C VAL A 267 -0.04 -0.58 -16.85
N GLN A 268 -1.34 -0.51 -17.14
CA GLN A 268 -1.85 -0.41 -18.50
C GLN A 268 -1.52 0.94 -19.16
N SER A 269 -1.51 2.03 -18.39
CA SER A 269 -1.15 3.34 -18.92
C SER A 269 0.32 3.43 -19.35
N ILE A 270 1.22 2.75 -18.64
CA ILE A 270 2.64 2.66 -19.02
C ILE A 270 2.78 1.88 -20.33
N GLN A 271 2.10 0.74 -20.45
CA GLN A 271 2.13 -0.08 -21.67
C GLN A 271 1.50 0.61 -22.87
N GLY A 272 0.43 1.36 -22.64
CA GLY A 272 -0.31 2.11 -23.66
C GLY A 272 0.20 3.52 -23.94
N LEU A 273 1.30 3.95 -23.29
CA LEU A 273 1.86 5.31 -23.38
C LEU A 273 0.81 6.41 -23.10
N ASP A 274 -0.12 6.15 -22.18
CA ASP A 274 -1.13 7.13 -21.76
C ASP A 274 -0.50 8.12 -20.77
N TYR A 275 0.18 9.13 -21.29
CA TYR A 275 0.94 10.12 -20.50
C TYR A 275 0.07 10.81 -19.45
N THR A 276 -1.15 11.16 -19.81
CA THR A 276 -2.08 11.86 -18.92
C THR A 276 -2.44 10.98 -17.72
N MET A 277 -2.72 9.70 -17.97
CA MET A 277 -3.02 8.75 -16.91
C MET A 277 -1.79 8.43 -16.06
N ILE A 278 -0.59 8.30 -16.65
CA ILE A 278 0.67 8.08 -15.92
C ILE A 278 0.95 9.26 -14.99
N CYS A 279 0.90 10.49 -15.52
CA CYS A 279 1.12 11.70 -14.72
C CYS A 279 0.08 11.83 -13.61
N GLY A 280 -1.20 11.67 -13.92
CA GLY A 280 -2.29 11.79 -12.96
C GLY A 280 -2.22 10.76 -11.83
N THR A 281 -1.97 9.50 -12.16
CA THR A 281 -1.79 8.44 -11.15
C THR A 281 -0.55 8.65 -10.30
N THR A 282 0.57 9.09 -10.89
CA THR A 282 1.81 9.38 -10.14
C THR A 282 1.61 10.54 -9.17
N VAL A 283 0.96 11.61 -9.60
CA VAL A 283 0.63 12.77 -8.75
C VAL A 283 -0.28 12.34 -7.60
N PHE A 284 -1.34 11.57 -7.91
CA PHE A 284 -2.25 11.06 -6.89
C PHE A 284 -1.54 10.18 -5.86
N TYR A 285 -0.73 9.21 -6.30
CA TYR A 285 0.03 8.35 -5.39
C TYR A 285 1.04 9.12 -4.56
N GLY A 286 1.76 10.06 -5.18
CA GLY A 286 2.69 10.91 -4.46
C GLY A 286 2.00 11.74 -3.38
N ALA A 287 0.89 12.37 -3.70
CA ALA A 287 0.08 13.13 -2.76
C ALA A 287 -0.46 12.23 -1.63
N PHE A 288 -1.03 11.07 -2.00
CA PHE A 288 -1.56 10.12 -1.05
C PHE A 288 -0.48 9.60 -0.08
N LEU A 289 0.69 9.20 -0.61
CA LEU A 289 1.82 8.73 0.20
C LEU A 289 2.32 9.81 1.17
N ILE A 290 2.43 11.04 0.69
CA ILE A 290 2.85 12.19 1.51
C ILE A 290 1.84 12.45 2.63
N ILE A 291 0.54 12.46 2.32
CA ILE A 291 -0.53 12.65 3.30
C ILE A 291 -0.54 11.48 4.30
N ALA A 292 -0.45 10.24 3.82
CA ALA A 292 -0.40 9.06 4.69
C ALA A 292 0.77 9.12 5.67
N ASN A 293 1.97 9.45 5.19
CA ASN A 293 3.15 9.62 6.04
C ASN A 293 2.96 10.77 7.05
N LEU A 294 2.38 11.89 6.63
CA LEU A 294 2.11 13.01 7.54
C LEU A 294 1.13 12.63 8.65
N VAL A 295 0.06 11.89 8.31
CA VAL A 295 -0.90 11.38 9.31
C VAL A 295 -0.22 10.43 10.28
N VAL A 296 0.65 9.54 9.79
CA VAL A 296 1.44 8.62 10.59
C VAL A 296 2.38 9.37 11.53
N ASP A 297 3.10 10.38 11.05
CA ASP A 297 4.01 11.19 11.86
C ASP A 297 3.27 11.94 12.98
N ILE A 298 2.08 12.47 12.69
CA ILE A 298 1.22 13.11 13.69
C ILE A 298 0.73 12.10 14.72
N ALA A 299 0.23 10.95 14.28
CA ALA A 299 -0.24 9.88 15.15
C ALA A 299 0.88 9.38 16.08
N TYR A 300 2.10 9.28 15.55
CA TYR A 300 3.30 8.94 16.32
C TYR A 300 3.57 9.92 17.45
N GLY A 301 3.54 11.21 17.16
CA GLY A 301 3.75 12.26 18.16
C GLY A 301 2.67 12.27 19.26
N LEU A 302 1.48 11.73 18.98
CA LEU A 302 0.38 11.60 19.96
C LEU A 302 0.50 10.32 20.80
N ILE A 303 1.03 9.22 20.23
CA ILE A 303 1.12 7.91 20.90
C ILE A 303 2.35 7.84 21.80
N ASP A 304 3.50 8.37 21.37
CA ASP A 304 4.74 8.37 22.15
C ASP A 304 5.24 9.79 22.44
N PRO A 305 4.88 10.36 23.63
CA PRO A 305 5.35 11.69 24.03
C PRO A 305 6.87 11.76 24.27
N ARG A 306 7.58 10.61 24.25
CA ARG A 306 9.05 10.56 24.39
C ARG A 306 9.77 10.83 23.07
N VAL A 307 9.08 10.70 21.95
CA VAL A 307 9.60 11.15 20.65
C VAL A 307 9.63 12.68 20.71
N LYS A 308 10.74 13.24 21.19
CA LYS A 308 11.02 14.65 20.98
C LYS A 308 11.05 14.84 19.47
N LEU A 309 10.09 15.57 18.96
CA LEU A 309 10.03 16.00 17.57
C LEU A 309 11.16 17.04 17.37
N GLU A 310 12.41 16.59 17.50
CA GLU A 310 13.61 17.37 17.21
C GLU A 310 13.76 17.42 15.69
N GLY A 311 13.55 18.61 15.15
CA GLY A 311 13.82 18.98 13.78
C GLY A 311 14.40 20.37 13.69
#